data_b15d05612e9ee46d6175faf8244cd0cd
#
_entry.id   b15d05612e9ee46d6175faf8244cd0cd
#
_cell.length_a   1.000
_cell.length_b   1.000
_cell.length_c   1.000
_cell.angle_alpha   90.00
_cell.angle_beta   90.00
_cell.angle_gamma   90.00
#
_symmetry.space_group_name_H-M   'P 1'
#
loop_
_entity.id
_entity.type
_entity.pdbx_description
1 polymer ?
#
loop_
_entity_poly.entity_id
_entity_poly.type
_entity_poly.pdbx_seq_one_letter_code
_entity_poly.pdbx_strand_id
1 'polypeptide(L)'
;MFIDASNLWQAQKAKGRFLDYEKIVSYIKSSRQGTAIKVFYYTAYPAEGTRTYSLDGKHKFFTFLKKGLGFEVRKKQLKRIAVVDEHGEAVQEKGNMDVEMTIDAVHFRDKYDTAVLFTGDSDFLELVTYLKRGGKKVYIVSSKNNISQELKTGGDGYTDLLEISNDIWGRELKRRVEVEKSP
;
A
#
# COMPACT_ATOMS: atom_id res chain seq x y z
N MET A 1 -2.90 -4.62 10.50
CA MET A 1 -2.23 -3.72 9.53
C MET A 1 -2.96 -3.80 8.19
N PHE A 2 -3.21 -2.67 7.58
CA PHE A 2 -3.86 -2.55 6.28
C PHE A 2 -2.91 -1.76 5.38
N ILE A 3 -2.40 -2.38 4.32
CA ILE A 3 -1.34 -1.83 3.47
C ILE A 3 -1.88 -1.53 2.08
N ASP A 4 -2.02 -0.25 1.74
CA ASP A 4 -2.22 0.19 0.37
C ASP A 4 -0.89 0.13 -0.38
N ALA A 5 -0.78 -0.80 -1.34
CA ALA A 5 0.43 -1.00 -2.12
C ALA A 5 0.78 0.20 -3.00
N SER A 6 -0.21 0.98 -3.45
CA SER A 6 0.01 2.13 -4.31
C SER A 6 0.72 3.25 -3.53
N ASN A 7 0.25 3.53 -2.32
CA ASN A 7 0.86 4.49 -1.41
C ASN A 7 2.28 4.05 -1.00
N LEU A 8 2.41 2.77 -0.62
CA LEU A 8 3.71 2.22 -0.24
C LEU A 8 4.72 2.26 -1.39
N TRP A 9 4.27 2.06 -2.63
CA TRP A 9 5.12 2.17 -3.82
C TRP A 9 5.69 3.58 -4.01
N GLN A 10 4.92 4.62 -3.71
CA GLN A 10 5.41 6.00 -3.75
C GLN A 10 6.53 6.22 -2.72
N ALA A 11 6.36 5.70 -1.50
CA ALA A 11 7.41 5.78 -0.47
C ALA A 11 8.69 5.02 -0.89
N GLN A 12 8.54 3.82 -1.47
CA GLN A 12 9.67 3.04 -1.99
C GLN A 12 10.42 3.79 -3.10
N LYS A 13 9.68 4.43 -4.02
CA LYS A 13 10.30 5.27 -5.07
C LYS A 13 11.07 6.45 -4.48
N ALA A 14 10.49 7.13 -3.50
CA ALA A 14 11.14 8.26 -2.82
C ALA A 14 12.42 7.83 -2.09
N LYS A 15 12.42 6.63 -1.49
CA LYS A 15 13.61 6.08 -0.80
C LYS A 15 14.63 5.48 -1.77
N GLY A 16 14.23 5.11 -2.98
CA GLY A 16 15.07 4.38 -3.95
C GLY A 16 15.30 2.92 -3.57
N ARG A 17 14.54 2.36 -2.63
CA ARG A 17 14.70 0.99 -2.11
C ARG A 17 13.37 0.30 -1.89
N PHE A 18 13.39 -1.03 -1.99
CA PHE A 18 12.25 -1.85 -1.60
C PHE A 18 12.11 -1.90 -0.08
N LEU A 19 10.88 -1.94 0.40
CA LEU A 19 10.60 -2.20 1.81
C LEU A 19 10.81 -3.68 2.14
N ASP A 20 11.43 -3.96 3.27
CA ASP A 20 11.48 -5.29 3.87
C ASP A 20 10.23 -5.49 4.74
N TYR A 21 9.34 -6.35 4.27
CA TYR A 21 8.03 -6.54 4.91
C TYR A 21 8.11 -7.25 6.26
N GLU A 22 9.09 -8.12 6.48
CA GLU A 22 9.31 -8.76 7.79
C GLU A 22 9.75 -7.73 8.82
N LYS A 23 10.69 -6.88 8.42
CA LYS A 23 11.27 -5.87 9.31
C LYS A 23 10.27 -4.77 9.66
N ILE A 24 9.45 -4.32 8.70
CA ILE A 24 8.42 -3.32 9.01
C ILE A 24 7.33 -3.89 9.93
N VAL A 25 6.92 -5.15 9.75
CA VAL A 25 5.99 -5.81 10.66
C VAL A 25 6.59 -5.90 12.06
N SER A 26 7.85 -6.31 12.18
CA SER A 26 8.56 -6.39 13.45
C SER A 26 8.68 -5.02 14.13
N TYR A 27 9.01 -3.98 13.37
CA TYR A 27 9.07 -2.60 13.84
C TYR A 27 7.70 -2.14 14.39
N ILE A 28 6.62 -2.34 13.62
CA ILE A 28 5.28 -1.95 14.06
C ILE A 28 4.86 -2.73 15.30
N LYS A 29 5.15 -4.04 15.35
CA LYS A 29 4.85 -4.87 16.52
C LYS A 29 5.53 -4.33 17.79
N SER A 30 6.81 -4.01 17.71
CA SER A 30 7.57 -3.48 18.82
C SER A 30 7.13 -2.08 19.22
N SER A 31 6.97 -1.18 18.24
CA SER A 31 6.63 0.23 18.49
C SER A 31 5.21 0.43 19.02
N ARG A 32 4.31 -0.52 18.82
CA ARG A 32 2.90 -0.48 19.27
C ARG A 32 2.61 -1.48 20.37
N GLN A 33 3.62 -2.16 20.93
CA GLN A 33 3.47 -3.18 21.97
C GLN A 33 2.44 -4.27 21.61
N GLY A 34 2.34 -4.57 20.30
CA GLY A 34 1.36 -5.53 19.77
C GLY A 34 1.72 -6.96 20.14
N THR A 35 0.74 -7.74 20.58
CA THR A 35 0.91 -9.17 20.88
C THR A 35 0.84 -10.02 19.63
N ALA A 36 -0.09 -9.68 18.72
CA ALA A 36 -0.28 -10.34 17.43
C ALA A 36 -0.57 -9.30 16.35
N ILE A 37 -0.12 -9.57 15.12
CA ILE A 37 -0.39 -8.70 13.97
C ILE A 37 -0.95 -9.56 12.85
N LYS A 38 -2.11 -9.16 12.34
CA LYS A 38 -2.64 -9.62 11.05
C LYS A 38 -2.41 -8.53 10.00
N VAL A 39 -1.89 -8.92 8.83
CA VAL A 39 -1.55 -8.00 7.77
C VAL A 39 -2.43 -8.27 6.55
N PHE A 40 -3.09 -7.23 6.07
CA PHE A 40 -3.82 -7.21 4.81
C PHE A 40 -3.04 -6.33 3.82
N TYR A 41 -2.83 -6.85 2.63
CA TYR A 41 -2.10 -6.16 1.56
C TYR A 41 -3.01 -5.99 0.35
N TYR A 42 -3.26 -4.75 -0.03
CA TYR A 42 -4.18 -4.37 -1.11
C TYR A 42 -3.43 -3.88 -2.32
N THR A 43 -3.69 -4.44 -3.48
CA THR A 43 -2.99 -4.05 -4.71
C THR A 43 -3.86 -4.21 -5.95
N ALA A 44 -3.82 -3.22 -6.83
CA ALA A 44 -4.23 -3.38 -8.20
C ALA A 44 -3.00 -3.71 -9.07
N TYR A 45 -3.18 -4.55 -10.09
CA TYR A 45 -2.09 -4.98 -10.97
C TYR A 45 -2.55 -5.02 -12.43
N PRO A 46 -1.64 -4.81 -13.41
CA PRO A 46 -1.99 -4.86 -14.83
C PRO A 46 -2.55 -6.22 -15.24
N ALA A 47 -3.42 -6.25 -16.25
CA ALA A 47 -3.83 -7.50 -16.87
C ALA A 47 -2.67 -8.13 -17.65
N GLU A 48 -2.68 -9.45 -17.79
CA GLU A 48 -1.69 -10.15 -18.62
C GLU A 48 -1.75 -9.66 -20.07
N GLY A 49 -0.59 -9.63 -20.72
CA GLY A 49 -0.46 -9.15 -22.10
C GLY A 49 -0.54 -7.62 -22.27
N THR A 50 -0.80 -6.86 -21.20
CA THR A 50 -0.88 -5.38 -21.28
C THR A 50 0.47 -4.69 -21.01
N ARG A 51 1.52 -5.45 -20.78
CA ARG A 51 2.88 -4.96 -20.52
C ARG A 51 3.88 -5.69 -21.42
N THR A 52 4.99 -5.03 -21.67
CA THR A 52 6.13 -5.59 -22.41
C THR A 52 6.99 -6.54 -21.55
N TYR A 53 6.61 -6.75 -20.30
CA TYR A 53 7.33 -7.59 -19.35
C TYR A 53 6.38 -8.61 -18.69
N SER A 54 6.93 -9.76 -18.30
CA SER A 54 6.17 -10.79 -17.58
C SER A 54 5.71 -10.32 -16.19
N LEU A 55 4.50 -10.71 -15.82
CA LEU A 55 3.96 -10.52 -14.47
C LEU A 55 4.39 -11.59 -13.46
N ASP A 56 5.17 -12.60 -13.89
CA ASP A 56 5.61 -13.71 -13.02
C ASP A 56 6.28 -13.24 -11.74
N GLY A 57 7.13 -12.21 -11.84
CA GLY A 57 7.78 -11.62 -10.67
C GLY A 57 6.77 -11.06 -9.67
N LYS A 58 5.66 -10.48 -10.15
CA LYS A 58 4.56 -9.98 -9.33
C LYS A 58 3.79 -11.12 -8.67
N HIS A 59 3.51 -12.17 -9.42
CA HIS A 59 2.80 -13.35 -8.90
C HIS A 59 3.66 -14.10 -7.85
N LYS A 60 4.96 -14.24 -8.09
CA LYS A 60 5.91 -14.78 -7.10
C LYS A 60 5.94 -13.93 -5.83
N PHE A 61 5.93 -12.61 -5.97
CA PHE A 61 5.87 -11.70 -4.83
C PHE A 61 4.56 -11.85 -4.03
N PHE A 62 3.41 -11.93 -4.68
CA PHE A 62 2.14 -12.17 -3.98
C PHE A 62 2.12 -13.53 -3.27
N THR A 63 2.71 -14.54 -3.88
CA THR A 63 2.87 -15.86 -3.27
C THR A 63 3.77 -15.79 -2.03
N PHE A 64 4.87 -15.05 -2.10
CA PHE A 64 5.75 -14.81 -0.96
C PHE A 64 5.03 -14.10 0.18
N LEU A 65 4.29 -13.00 -0.10
CA LEU A 65 3.49 -12.32 0.93
C LEU A 65 2.50 -13.26 1.59
N LYS A 66 1.79 -14.06 0.79
CA LYS A 66 0.74 -14.96 1.29
C LYS A 66 1.29 -16.18 2.01
N LYS A 67 2.22 -16.92 1.38
CA LYS A 67 2.72 -18.19 1.90
C LYS A 67 3.95 -18.03 2.80
N GLY A 68 4.83 -17.07 2.50
CA GLY A 68 6.03 -16.81 3.29
C GLY A 68 5.76 -15.96 4.52
N LEU A 69 4.95 -14.91 4.39
CA LEU A 69 4.69 -13.95 5.48
C LEU A 69 3.32 -14.09 6.13
N GLY A 70 2.44 -14.94 5.60
CA GLY A 70 1.09 -15.13 6.15
C GLY A 70 0.14 -13.95 5.95
N PHE A 71 0.40 -13.08 4.97
CA PHE A 71 -0.45 -11.92 4.69
C PHE A 71 -1.74 -12.32 3.98
N GLU A 72 -2.81 -11.61 4.27
CA GLU A 72 -4.03 -11.63 3.48
C GLU A 72 -3.84 -10.71 2.27
N VAL A 73 -3.62 -11.29 1.09
CA VAL A 73 -3.40 -10.51 -0.14
C VAL A 73 -4.70 -10.34 -0.90
N ARG A 74 -5.20 -9.10 -0.95
CA ARG A 74 -6.33 -8.65 -1.76
C ARG A 74 -5.81 -8.03 -3.05
N LYS A 75 -6.23 -8.55 -4.19
CA LYS A 75 -5.73 -8.08 -5.48
C LYS A 75 -6.83 -8.03 -6.52
N LYS A 76 -6.80 -7.03 -7.39
CA LYS A 76 -7.64 -6.95 -8.58
C LYS A 76 -6.85 -6.47 -9.80
N GLN A 77 -7.34 -6.83 -10.97
CA GLN A 77 -6.76 -6.31 -12.21
C GLN A 77 -7.18 -4.85 -12.43
N LEU A 78 -6.28 -4.06 -12.96
CA LEU A 78 -6.58 -2.72 -13.45
C LEU A 78 -7.60 -2.80 -14.59
N LYS A 79 -8.62 -1.96 -14.54
CA LYS A 79 -9.56 -1.77 -15.64
C LYS A 79 -8.92 -0.87 -16.68
N ARG A 80 -9.02 -1.27 -17.94
CA ARG A 80 -8.60 -0.44 -19.06
C ARG A 80 -9.85 0.25 -19.63
N ILE A 81 -9.80 1.57 -19.68
CA ILE A 81 -10.90 2.42 -20.16
C ILE A 81 -10.36 3.19 -21.35
N ALA A 82 -11.01 3.06 -22.49
CA ALA A 82 -10.75 3.94 -23.62
C ALA A 82 -11.19 5.35 -23.23
N VAL A 83 -10.32 6.31 -23.40
CA VAL A 83 -10.60 7.73 -23.21
C VAL A 83 -10.21 8.45 -24.50
N VAL A 84 -11.00 9.45 -24.86
CA VAL A 84 -10.66 10.35 -25.96
C VAL A 84 -10.27 11.67 -25.33
N ASP A 85 -9.09 12.13 -25.63
CA ASP A 85 -8.60 13.44 -25.20
C ASP A 85 -8.25 14.31 -26.42
N GLU A 86 -7.70 15.49 -26.19
CA GLU A 86 -7.30 16.45 -27.24
C GLU A 86 -6.22 15.89 -28.18
N HIS A 87 -5.56 14.79 -27.82
CA HIS A 87 -4.50 14.13 -28.59
C HIS A 87 -4.98 12.83 -29.27
N GLY A 88 -6.26 12.46 -29.11
CA GLY A 88 -6.88 11.29 -29.73
C GLY A 88 -7.29 10.20 -28.74
N GLU A 89 -7.41 8.97 -29.24
CA GLU A 89 -7.78 7.82 -28.40
C GLU A 89 -6.60 7.36 -27.56
N ALA A 90 -6.81 7.31 -26.23
CA ALA A 90 -5.86 6.79 -25.26
C ALA A 90 -6.51 5.71 -24.38
N VAL A 91 -5.69 4.87 -23.77
CA VAL A 91 -6.16 3.88 -22.78
C VAL A 91 -5.71 4.30 -21.41
N GLN A 92 -6.66 4.63 -20.57
CA GLN A 92 -6.41 4.89 -19.15
C GLN A 92 -6.61 3.61 -18.32
N GLU A 93 -5.66 3.32 -17.43
CA GLU A 93 -5.82 2.25 -16.45
C GLU A 93 -6.35 2.80 -15.14
N LYS A 94 -7.42 2.23 -14.63
CA LYS A 94 -8.01 2.57 -13.33
C LYS A 94 -8.09 1.35 -12.42
N GLY A 95 -7.77 1.55 -11.15
CA GLY A 95 -7.97 0.57 -10.10
C GLY A 95 -7.28 1.04 -8.82
N ASN A 96 -8.09 1.36 -7.84
CA ASN A 96 -7.67 1.51 -6.45
C ASN A 96 -8.29 0.39 -5.61
N MET A 97 -7.87 0.25 -4.39
CA MET A 97 -8.35 -0.78 -3.47
C MET A 97 -8.99 -0.17 -2.21
N ASP A 98 -9.40 1.08 -2.27
CA ASP A 98 -9.85 1.85 -1.11
C ASP A 98 -11.14 1.28 -0.53
N VAL A 99 -12.05 0.89 -1.42
CA VAL A 99 -13.32 0.26 -1.02
C VAL A 99 -13.05 -1.09 -0.34
N GLU A 100 -12.23 -1.95 -0.94
CA GLU A 100 -11.89 -3.26 -0.38
C GLU A 100 -11.16 -3.14 0.96
N MET A 101 -10.22 -2.19 1.08
CA MET A 101 -9.51 -1.92 2.31
C MET A 101 -10.44 -1.39 3.41
N THR A 102 -11.35 -0.47 3.05
CA THR A 102 -12.35 0.07 3.98
C THR A 102 -13.31 -1.01 4.46
N ILE A 103 -13.83 -1.85 3.55
CA ILE A 103 -14.74 -2.94 3.91
C ILE A 103 -14.06 -3.93 4.86
N ASP A 104 -12.84 -4.38 4.55
CA ASP A 104 -12.12 -5.31 5.41
C ASP A 104 -11.82 -4.68 6.78
N ALA A 105 -11.40 -3.41 6.84
CA ALA A 105 -11.13 -2.73 8.10
C ALA A 105 -12.39 -2.64 8.99
N VAL A 106 -13.54 -2.36 8.40
CA VAL A 106 -14.83 -2.32 9.12
C VAL A 106 -15.30 -3.73 9.49
N HIS A 107 -15.20 -4.68 8.56
CA HIS A 107 -15.64 -6.07 8.78
C HIS A 107 -14.88 -6.75 9.93
N PHE A 108 -13.57 -6.54 9.98
CA PHE A 108 -12.72 -7.16 11.00
C PHE A 108 -12.55 -6.32 12.27
N ARG A 109 -13.26 -5.19 12.41
CA ARG A 109 -13.03 -4.24 13.52
C ARG A 109 -13.08 -4.87 14.91
N ASP A 110 -13.92 -5.90 15.10
CA ASP A 110 -14.06 -6.59 16.40
C ASP A 110 -12.94 -7.63 16.66
N LYS A 111 -12.02 -7.80 15.72
CA LYS A 111 -10.87 -8.70 15.79
C LYS A 111 -9.56 -7.98 16.12
N TYR A 112 -9.57 -6.66 16.28
CA TYR A 112 -8.39 -5.89 16.64
C TYR A 112 -8.75 -4.69 17.50
N ASP A 113 -7.80 -4.24 18.30
CA ASP A 113 -7.90 -3.02 19.12
C ASP A 113 -7.22 -1.83 18.41
N THR A 114 -6.23 -2.14 17.59
CA THR A 114 -5.42 -1.14 16.89
C THR A 114 -5.39 -1.42 15.40
N ALA A 115 -5.73 -0.40 14.59
CA ALA A 115 -5.51 -0.37 13.15
C ALA A 115 -4.22 0.41 12.85
N VAL A 116 -3.38 -0.13 11.97
CA VAL A 116 -2.25 0.60 11.37
C VAL A 116 -2.50 0.65 9.87
N LEU A 117 -2.74 1.85 9.37
CA LEU A 117 -3.07 2.11 7.97
C LEU A 117 -1.84 2.62 7.24
N PHE A 118 -1.37 1.87 6.25
CA PHE A 118 -0.29 2.28 5.36
C PHE A 118 -0.89 2.98 4.14
N THR A 119 -1.28 4.21 4.31
CA THR A 119 -1.84 5.07 3.26
C THR A 119 -1.61 6.54 3.61
N GLY A 120 -1.61 7.40 2.60
CA GLY A 120 -1.57 8.86 2.77
C GLY A 120 -2.80 9.53 2.16
N ASP A 121 -3.74 8.73 1.65
CA ASP A 121 -4.90 9.21 0.93
C ASP A 121 -5.98 9.70 1.88
N SER A 122 -6.42 10.96 1.65
CA SER A 122 -7.48 11.61 2.44
C SER A 122 -8.82 10.88 2.40
N ASP A 123 -9.08 10.07 1.38
CA ASP A 123 -10.32 9.31 1.25
C ASP A 123 -10.53 8.32 2.41
N PHE A 124 -9.45 7.96 3.12
CA PHE A 124 -9.51 7.14 4.32
C PHE A 124 -9.85 7.90 5.62
N LEU A 125 -10.02 9.23 5.58
CA LEU A 125 -10.32 10.01 6.78
C LEU A 125 -11.62 9.57 7.46
N GLU A 126 -12.65 9.26 6.68
CA GLU A 126 -13.92 8.76 7.21
C GLU A 126 -13.77 7.38 7.86
N LEU A 127 -12.94 6.50 7.29
CA LEU A 127 -12.61 5.23 7.93
C LEU A 127 -11.91 5.43 9.27
N VAL A 128 -10.92 6.33 9.34
CA VAL A 128 -10.22 6.68 10.58
C VAL A 128 -11.20 7.17 11.63
N THR A 129 -12.07 8.11 11.25
CA THR A 129 -13.09 8.67 12.13
C THR A 129 -14.05 7.58 12.64
N TYR A 130 -14.52 6.71 11.76
CA TYR A 130 -15.42 5.61 12.10
C TYR A 130 -14.77 4.65 13.11
N LEU A 131 -13.53 4.22 12.86
CA LEU A 131 -12.81 3.30 13.73
C LEU A 131 -12.54 3.91 15.11
N LYS A 132 -12.13 5.17 15.16
CA LYS A 132 -11.89 5.90 16.42
C LYS A 132 -13.17 6.06 17.24
N ARG A 133 -14.29 6.41 16.61
CA ARG A 133 -15.61 6.44 17.27
C ARG A 133 -16.03 5.07 17.84
N GLY A 134 -15.59 3.99 17.16
CA GLY A 134 -15.76 2.61 17.64
C GLY A 134 -14.75 2.19 18.73
N GLY A 135 -13.97 3.12 19.30
CA GLY A 135 -13.01 2.86 20.36
C GLY A 135 -11.69 2.24 19.90
N LYS A 136 -11.42 2.21 18.58
CA LYS A 136 -10.16 1.66 18.07
C LYS A 136 -9.07 2.72 18.05
N LYS A 137 -7.83 2.31 18.30
CA LYS A 137 -6.64 3.13 18.03
C LYS A 137 -6.28 3.05 16.57
N VAL A 138 -6.02 4.19 15.93
CA VAL A 138 -5.71 4.25 14.50
C VAL A 138 -4.40 5.00 14.28
N TYR A 139 -3.40 4.30 13.76
CA TYR A 139 -2.09 4.89 13.43
C TYR A 139 -1.89 4.90 11.92
N ILE A 140 -1.37 6.02 11.43
CA ILE A 140 -1.09 6.22 10.01
C ILE A 140 0.41 6.05 9.76
N VAL A 141 0.75 5.33 8.71
CA VAL A 141 2.13 5.16 8.22
C VAL A 141 2.15 5.54 6.74
N SER A 142 2.89 6.56 6.39
CA SER A 142 3.03 7.02 5.01
C SER A 142 4.33 7.79 4.86
N SER A 143 4.70 8.19 3.65
CA SER A 143 5.80 9.14 3.47
C SER A 143 5.29 10.57 3.59
N LYS A 144 6.11 11.46 4.14
CA LYS A 144 5.80 12.90 4.23
C LYS A 144 5.47 13.56 2.90
N ASN A 145 5.92 12.96 1.80
CA ASN A 145 5.69 13.47 0.44
C ASN A 145 4.33 13.03 -0.14
N ASN A 146 3.62 12.14 0.55
CA ASN A 146 2.42 11.51 -0.01
C ASN A 146 1.26 11.43 1.00
N ILE A 147 1.37 12.08 2.14
CA ILE A 147 0.32 12.11 3.14
C ILE A 147 -0.48 13.42 3.07
N SER A 148 -1.81 13.32 3.08
CA SER A 148 -2.67 14.49 3.26
C SER A 148 -2.57 15.03 4.67
N GLN A 149 -2.73 16.35 4.84
CA GLN A 149 -2.64 16.98 6.15
C GLN A 149 -3.76 16.49 7.08
N GLU A 150 -4.93 16.28 6.54
CA GLU A 150 -6.12 15.81 7.27
C GLU A 150 -5.89 14.41 7.83
N LEU A 151 -5.35 13.51 7.01
CA LEU A 151 -5.08 12.15 7.45
C LEU A 151 -3.94 12.09 8.47
N LYS A 152 -2.91 12.93 8.28
CA LYS A 152 -1.77 13.04 9.20
C LYS A 152 -2.20 13.38 10.62
N THR A 153 -3.20 14.24 10.78
CA THR A 153 -3.73 14.70 12.07
C THR A 153 -4.95 13.93 12.56
N GLY A 154 -5.62 13.20 11.67
CA GLY A 154 -6.85 12.48 11.97
C GLY A 154 -6.66 11.23 12.82
N GLY A 155 -5.52 10.55 12.68
CA GLY A 155 -5.18 9.36 13.46
C GLY A 155 -4.79 9.64 14.91
N ASP A 156 -4.53 8.57 15.67
CA ASP A 156 -3.94 8.65 17.02
C ASP A 156 -2.42 8.83 16.97
N GLY A 157 -1.83 8.80 15.79
CA GLY A 157 -0.44 9.12 15.53
C GLY A 157 -0.06 8.82 14.08
N TYR A 158 0.99 9.50 13.65
CA TYR A 158 1.58 9.38 12.32
C TYR A 158 3.03 8.94 12.42
N THR A 159 3.47 8.11 11.49
CA THR A 159 4.86 7.71 11.34
C THR A 159 5.28 7.95 9.89
N ASP A 160 6.33 8.76 9.69
CA ASP A 160 6.94 8.92 8.38
C ASP A 160 7.80 7.68 8.07
N LEU A 161 7.38 6.93 7.06
CA LEU A 161 8.06 5.71 6.63
C LEU A 161 9.53 5.98 6.21
N LEU A 162 9.82 7.18 5.67
CA LEU A 162 11.15 7.56 5.22
C LEU A 162 12.11 7.86 6.37
N GLU A 163 11.58 8.17 7.56
CA GLU A 163 12.35 8.48 8.77
C GLU A 163 12.59 7.25 9.66
N ILE A 164 11.91 6.13 9.39
CA ILE A 164 12.23 4.87 10.07
C ILE A 164 13.64 4.43 9.69
N SER A 165 14.31 3.73 10.62
CA SER A 165 15.67 3.19 10.42
C SER A 165 15.86 2.54 9.03
N ASN A 166 17.06 2.72 8.48
CA ASN A 166 17.41 2.11 7.19
C ASN A 166 17.30 0.58 7.18
N ASP A 167 17.24 -0.05 8.34
CA ASP A 167 17.15 -1.52 8.47
C ASP A 167 15.88 -2.10 7.85
N ILE A 168 14.79 -1.32 7.82
CA ILE A 168 13.53 -1.76 7.18
C ILE A 168 13.56 -1.73 5.66
N TRP A 169 14.64 -1.19 5.07
CA TRP A 169 14.79 -1.07 3.63
C TRP A 169 15.67 -2.18 3.09
N GLY A 170 15.17 -2.91 2.11
CA GLY A 170 15.87 -3.98 1.42
C GLY A 170 16.72 -3.46 0.25
N ARG A 171 16.77 -4.24 -0.83
CA ARG A 171 17.56 -3.93 -2.03
C ARG A 171 17.13 -2.63 -2.71
N GLU A 172 18.05 -2.03 -3.45
CA GLU A 172 17.78 -0.84 -4.25
C GLU A 172 16.77 -1.09 -5.38
N LEU A 173 15.98 -0.07 -5.67
CA LEU A 173 15.15 -0.01 -6.86
C LEU A 173 16.03 0.27 -8.08
N LYS A 174 16.25 -0.72 -8.92
CA LYS A 174 16.90 -0.49 -10.21
C LYS A 174 15.93 0.32 -11.09
N ARG A 175 16.31 1.50 -11.53
CA ARG A 175 15.62 2.21 -12.61
C ARG A 175 15.64 1.31 -13.84
N ARG A 176 14.48 0.96 -14.37
CA ARG A 176 14.44 0.39 -15.73
C ARG A 176 14.89 1.49 -16.67
N VAL A 177 16.00 1.27 -17.35
CA VAL A 177 16.37 2.08 -18.51
C VAL A 177 15.31 1.71 -19.55
N GLU A 178 14.46 2.67 -19.91
CA GLU A 178 13.63 2.53 -21.11
C GLU A 178 14.60 2.44 -22.27
N VAL A 179 14.65 1.28 -22.90
CA VAL A 179 15.33 1.13 -24.18
C VAL A 179 14.48 1.91 -25.17
N GLU A 180 14.91 3.12 -25.50
CA GLU A 180 14.37 3.85 -26.64
C GLU A 180 14.42 2.91 -27.83
N LYS A 181 13.24 2.54 -28.33
CA LYS A 181 13.16 1.91 -29.64
C LYS A 181 13.59 2.98 -30.63
N SER A 182 14.81 2.84 -31.12
CA SER A 182 15.25 3.60 -32.30
C SER A 182 14.24 3.41 -33.44
N PRO A 183 14.02 4.48 -34.22
CA PRO A 183 13.01 4.52 -35.28
C PRO A 183 13.24 3.48 -36.39
#